data_a91368149e22e97d3b25ddc1b2e8fc77
#
_entry.id   a91368149e22e97d3b25ddc1b2e8fc77
#
_cell.length_a   1.000
_cell.length_b   1.000
_cell.length_c   1.000
_cell.angle_alpha   90.00
_cell.angle_beta   90.00
_cell.angle_gamma   90.00
#
_symmetry.space_group_name_H-M   'P 1'
#
loop_
_entity.id
_entity.type
_entity.pdbx_description
1 polymer ?
#
loop_
_entity_poly.entity_id
_entity_poly.type
_entity_poly.pdbx_seq_one_letter_code
_entity_poly.pdbx_strand_id
1 'polypeptide(L)'
;MSESNVIIVNNLTKIYGREISLGPKKLGRKVVGVDNSSFTVQKGEIFGFLGPNGAGKTTTIRSILGYLNIQEGEISVLGLDFKRDYLTIRKNIGYVPGDMALYGNFTGNEIIAYYNNFRPVHEEFLAELKTQFKVDLSLKIKSLSTGNRKQVGLLLALASRPSLLILDEPTTGLDPLMTSKFHKIIKNMKKQGITIFLSSHDLSEVQSVCDRVGIIKEGKMILVENVEELKSKFMQHVKVTFKDGNIPNLDDFKAISSVIFVDKQNEKTFNLQVSEDINELMKFITNYGIHRISIQDASLEEIFLQYYQ
;
A
#
# COMPACT_ATOMS: atom_id res chain seq x y z
N MET A 1 -20.14 -17.95 -5.59
CA MET A 1 -19.07 -17.06 -5.03
C MET A 1 -17.93 -17.14 -6.00
N SER A 2 -17.50 -16.04 -6.59
CA SER A 2 -16.48 -16.06 -7.63
C SER A 2 -15.16 -16.57 -7.02
N GLU A 3 -14.52 -17.54 -7.67
CA GLU A 3 -13.19 -18.08 -7.33
C GLU A 3 -12.05 -17.02 -7.36
N SER A 4 -12.42 -15.74 -7.45
CA SER A 4 -11.49 -14.65 -7.70
C SER A 4 -10.95 -13.96 -6.44
N ASN A 5 -11.57 -14.09 -5.26
CA ASN A 5 -11.15 -13.39 -4.06
C ASN A 5 -10.30 -14.27 -3.15
N VAL A 6 -9.08 -13.80 -2.85
CA VAL A 6 -8.12 -14.49 -1.99
C VAL A 6 -8.26 -14.08 -0.52
N ILE A 7 -8.65 -12.83 -0.26
CA ILE A 7 -9.01 -12.36 1.08
C ILE A 7 -10.40 -11.77 1.00
N ILE A 8 -11.28 -12.16 1.93
CA ILE A 8 -12.59 -11.56 2.13
C ILE A 8 -12.69 -11.18 3.59
N VAL A 9 -12.95 -9.91 3.84
CA VAL A 9 -13.20 -9.36 5.18
C VAL A 9 -14.59 -8.73 5.17
N ASN A 10 -15.47 -9.22 6.06
CA ASN A 10 -16.84 -8.72 6.20
C ASN A 10 -17.06 -8.21 7.62
N ASN A 11 -17.41 -6.95 7.75
CA ASN A 11 -17.82 -6.29 9.00
C ASN A 11 -16.84 -6.50 10.16
N LEU A 12 -15.54 -6.52 9.86
CA LEU A 12 -14.50 -6.76 10.85
C LEU A 12 -14.52 -5.68 11.94
N THR A 13 -14.69 -6.12 13.20
CA THR A 13 -14.58 -5.27 14.38
C THR A 13 -13.59 -5.87 15.37
N LYS A 14 -12.58 -5.05 15.74
CA LYS A 14 -11.58 -5.37 16.73
C LYS A 14 -11.42 -4.26 17.75
N ILE A 15 -11.74 -4.58 19.01
CA ILE A 15 -11.62 -3.67 20.15
C ILE A 15 -10.60 -4.26 21.14
N TYR A 16 -9.70 -3.42 21.61
CA TYR A 16 -8.73 -3.75 22.66
C TYR A 16 -9.20 -3.23 24.02
N GLY A 17 -8.76 -3.89 25.08
CA GLY A 17 -9.09 -3.53 26.45
C GLY A 17 -10.48 -3.98 26.89
N ARG A 18 -10.78 -3.73 28.15
CA ARG A 18 -12.09 -3.96 28.77
C ARG A 18 -12.45 -2.75 29.60
N GLU A 19 -13.71 -2.37 29.56
CA GLU A 19 -14.27 -1.40 30.47
C GLU A 19 -15.07 -2.19 31.53
N ILE A 20 -14.67 -2.06 32.79
CA ILE A 20 -15.34 -2.72 33.92
C ILE A 20 -16.12 -1.64 34.65
N SER A 21 -17.44 -1.80 34.74
CA SER A 21 -18.31 -0.93 35.54
C SER A 21 -18.34 -1.42 36.98
N LEU A 22 -17.83 -0.61 37.90
CA LEU A 22 -17.94 -0.80 39.36
C LEU A 22 -18.88 0.28 39.90
N GLY A 23 -20.17 0.03 39.80
CA GLY A 23 -21.20 1.02 40.14
C GLY A 23 -21.12 2.24 39.17
N PRO A 24 -21.11 3.47 39.70
CA PRO A 24 -21.00 4.68 38.84
C PRO A 24 -19.60 4.91 38.24
N LYS A 25 -18.57 4.14 38.67
CA LYS A 25 -17.20 4.28 38.16
C LYS A 25 -16.92 3.27 37.06
N LYS A 26 -16.46 3.79 35.91
CA LYS A 26 -15.93 2.98 34.81
C LYS A 26 -14.41 2.89 34.98
N LEU A 27 -13.89 1.68 35.05
CA LEU A 27 -12.45 1.37 35.13
C LEU A 27 -12.03 0.66 33.84
N GLY A 28 -10.88 1.08 33.28
CA GLY A 28 -10.36 0.57 32.03
C GLY A 28 -10.68 1.46 30.84
N ARG A 29 -10.04 1.18 29.70
CA ARG A 29 -10.22 1.91 28.45
C ARG A 29 -10.44 0.90 27.31
N LYS A 30 -11.44 1.15 26.51
CA LYS A 30 -11.60 0.49 25.21
C LYS A 30 -10.88 1.30 24.14
N VAL A 31 -10.11 0.62 23.30
CA VAL A 31 -9.46 1.23 22.12
C VAL A 31 -9.93 0.47 20.90
N VAL A 32 -10.58 1.17 20.00
CA VAL A 32 -11.02 0.61 18.73
C VAL A 32 -9.80 0.46 17.83
N GLY A 33 -9.49 -0.76 17.44
CA GLY A 33 -8.43 -1.04 16.47
C GLY A 33 -8.95 -1.09 15.04
N VAL A 34 -10.14 -1.69 14.83
CA VAL A 34 -10.88 -1.73 13.56
C VAL A 34 -12.37 -1.72 13.89
N ASP A 35 -13.16 -1.01 13.11
CA ASP A 35 -14.60 -0.82 13.30
C ASP A 35 -15.35 -1.08 11.99
N ASN A 36 -16.14 -2.15 11.98
CA ASN A 36 -17.06 -2.52 10.89
C ASN A 36 -16.47 -2.41 9.49
N SER A 37 -15.22 -2.87 9.31
CA SER A 37 -14.48 -2.75 8.06
C SER A 37 -14.71 -3.94 7.15
N SER A 38 -15.04 -3.68 5.87
CA SER A 38 -15.27 -4.70 4.84
C SER A 38 -14.48 -4.40 3.58
N PHE A 39 -13.80 -5.41 3.02
CA PHE A 39 -13.10 -5.33 1.75
C PHE A 39 -12.75 -6.71 1.20
N THR A 40 -12.33 -6.76 -0.05
CA THR A 40 -11.88 -7.98 -0.71
C THR A 40 -10.56 -7.76 -1.42
N VAL A 41 -9.74 -8.81 -1.49
CA VAL A 41 -8.50 -8.85 -2.28
C VAL A 41 -8.64 -9.93 -3.35
N GLN A 42 -8.41 -9.56 -4.59
CA GLN A 42 -8.55 -10.44 -5.75
C GLN A 42 -7.30 -11.28 -5.97
N LYS A 43 -7.45 -12.42 -6.62
CA LYS A 43 -6.33 -13.29 -6.96
C LYS A 43 -5.40 -12.61 -7.98
N GLY A 44 -4.11 -12.60 -7.69
CA GLY A 44 -3.09 -12.08 -8.60
C GLY A 44 -3.00 -10.55 -8.64
N GLU A 45 -3.63 -9.81 -7.71
CA GLU A 45 -3.44 -8.38 -7.57
C GLU A 45 -2.40 -8.02 -6.49
N ILE A 46 -1.89 -6.80 -6.58
CA ILE A 46 -1.23 -6.12 -5.47
C ILE A 46 -2.26 -5.15 -4.87
N PHE A 47 -2.76 -5.48 -3.69
CA PHE A 47 -3.71 -4.66 -2.95
C PHE A 47 -2.97 -3.82 -1.91
N GLY A 48 -3.04 -2.50 -2.04
CA GLY A 48 -2.50 -1.55 -1.09
C GLY A 48 -3.48 -1.28 0.06
N PHE A 49 -3.02 -1.35 1.30
CA PHE A 49 -3.82 -1.01 2.47
C PHE A 49 -3.23 0.22 3.14
N LEU A 50 -3.78 1.39 2.79
CA LEU A 50 -3.23 2.70 3.06
C LEU A 50 -3.87 3.35 4.28
N GLY A 51 -3.06 3.99 5.11
CA GLY A 51 -3.56 4.79 6.23
C GLY A 51 -2.42 5.29 7.13
N PRO A 52 -2.66 6.32 7.94
CA PRO A 52 -1.65 6.83 8.87
C PRO A 52 -1.30 5.81 9.95
N ASN A 53 -0.28 6.14 10.74
CA ASN A 53 0.06 5.35 11.91
C ASN A 53 -1.10 5.36 12.91
N GLY A 54 -1.45 4.17 13.43
CA GLY A 54 -2.61 4.01 14.32
C GLY A 54 -3.96 3.87 13.63
N ALA A 55 -4.04 3.93 12.29
CA ALA A 55 -5.30 3.79 11.55
C ALA A 55 -5.96 2.40 11.64
N GLY A 56 -5.24 1.38 12.13
CA GLY A 56 -5.75 0.00 12.23
C GLY A 56 -5.11 -1.00 11.26
N LYS A 57 -4.11 -0.60 10.45
CA LYS A 57 -3.47 -1.46 9.43
C LYS A 57 -2.95 -2.78 10.01
N THR A 58 -2.02 -2.70 10.95
CA THR A 58 -1.44 -3.89 11.62
C THR A 58 -2.49 -4.71 12.36
N THR A 59 -3.52 -4.07 12.94
CA THR A 59 -4.65 -4.77 13.57
C THR A 59 -5.42 -5.61 12.55
N THR A 60 -5.73 -5.03 11.40
CA THR A 60 -6.39 -5.72 10.29
C THR A 60 -5.56 -6.91 9.79
N ILE A 61 -4.27 -6.69 9.53
CA ILE A 61 -3.34 -7.75 9.11
C ILE A 61 -3.29 -8.89 10.13
N ARG A 62 -3.11 -8.57 11.41
CA ARG A 62 -3.07 -9.58 12.47
C ARG A 62 -4.39 -10.33 12.64
N SER A 63 -5.52 -9.68 12.34
CA SER A 63 -6.83 -10.34 12.32
C SER A 63 -6.94 -11.31 11.13
N ILE A 64 -6.52 -10.89 9.93
CA ILE A 64 -6.46 -11.74 8.73
C ILE A 64 -5.56 -12.96 8.95
N LEU A 65 -4.42 -12.79 9.65
CA LEU A 65 -3.50 -13.87 9.99
C LEU A 65 -3.97 -14.74 11.17
N GLY A 66 -5.12 -14.41 11.79
CA GLY A 66 -5.66 -15.13 12.95
C GLY A 66 -4.82 -15.00 14.22
N TYR A 67 -3.99 -13.95 14.32
CA TYR A 67 -3.24 -13.64 15.54
C TYR A 67 -4.07 -12.91 16.58
N LEU A 68 -5.23 -12.37 16.17
CA LEU A 68 -6.15 -11.65 17.03
C LEU A 68 -7.56 -12.26 16.96
N ASN A 69 -8.17 -12.47 18.12
CA ASN A 69 -9.60 -12.77 18.18
C ASN A 69 -10.38 -11.49 17.85
N ILE A 70 -11.26 -11.56 16.89
CA ILE A 70 -12.17 -10.48 16.49
C ILE A 70 -13.45 -10.54 17.32
N GLN A 71 -14.12 -9.40 17.52
CA GLN A 71 -15.39 -9.33 18.23
C GLN A 71 -16.55 -9.60 17.30
N GLU A 72 -16.50 -9.03 16.08
CA GLU A 72 -17.56 -9.15 15.07
C GLU A 72 -16.95 -9.33 13.69
N GLY A 73 -17.72 -9.86 12.77
CA GLY A 73 -17.36 -10.05 11.38
C GLY A 73 -16.80 -11.43 11.06
N GLU A 74 -16.47 -11.60 9.79
CA GLU A 74 -15.97 -12.86 9.22
C GLU A 74 -14.75 -12.58 8.34
N ILE A 75 -13.80 -13.49 8.36
CA ILE A 75 -12.59 -13.42 7.52
C ILE A 75 -12.40 -14.77 6.84
N SER A 76 -12.31 -14.75 5.52
CA SER A 76 -11.89 -15.89 4.70
C SER A 76 -10.59 -15.58 3.98
N VAL A 77 -9.67 -16.54 3.97
CA VAL A 77 -8.37 -16.42 3.32
C VAL A 77 -8.12 -17.66 2.45
N LEU A 78 -7.81 -17.45 1.18
CA LEU A 78 -7.63 -18.52 0.19
C LEU A 78 -8.89 -19.42 0.06
N GLY A 79 -10.09 -18.87 0.27
CA GLY A 79 -11.34 -19.60 0.28
C GLY A 79 -11.59 -20.48 1.52
N LEU A 80 -10.70 -20.40 2.53
CA LEU A 80 -10.73 -21.19 3.74
C LEU A 80 -11.11 -20.35 4.97
N ASP A 81 -11.74 -20.97 5.96
CA ASP A 81 -12.04 -20.36 7.26
C ASP A 81 -10.80 -20.43 8.15
N PHE A 82 -10.32 -19.27 8.63
CA PHE A 82 -9.12 -19.23 9.43
C PHE A 82 -9.22 -20.04 10.75
N LYS A 83 -10.40 -20.13 11.34
CA LYS A 83 -10.59 -20.85 12.60
C LYS A 83 -10.46 -22.37 12.42
N ARG A 84 -10.82 -22.89 11.25
CA ARG A 84 -10.79 -24.32 10.94
C ARG A 84 -9.51 -24.75 10.25
N ASP A 85 -9.02 -23.93 9.33
CA ASP A 85 -7.98 -24.31 8.35
C ASP A 85 -6.66 -23.56 8.53
N TYR A 86 -6.41 -23.00 9.73
CA TYR A 86 -5.30 -22.10 10.00
C TYR A 86 -3.91 -22.65 9.60
N LEU A 87 -3.68 -23.95 9.73
CA LEU A 87 -2.40 -24.58 9.32
C LEU A 87 -2.23 -24.54 7.79
N THR A 88 -3.28 -24.89 7.05
CA THR A 88 -3.29 -24.88 5.59
C THR A 88 -3.11 -23.46 5.07
N ILE A 89 -3.83 -22.49 5.66
CA ILE A 89 -3.72 -21.07 5.30
C ILE A 89 -2.28 -20.58 5.54
N ARG A 90 -1.74 -20.81 6.74
CA ARG A 90 -0.37 -20.35 7.09
C ARG A 90 0.72 -20.96 6.23
N LYS A 91 0.56 -22.18 5.75
CA LYS A 91 1.52 -22.82 4.81
C LYS A 91 1.59 -22.07 3.47
N ASN A 92 0.53 -21.40 3.07
CA ASN A 92 0.40 -20.72 1.79
C ASN A 92 0.62 -19.19 1.85
N ILE A 93 0.84 -18.63 3.07
CA ILE A 93 1.09 -17.20 3.27
C ILE A 93 2.56 -16.93 3.55
N GLY A 94 3.17 -16.01 2.79
CA GLY A 94 4.39 -15.32 3.20
C GLY A 94 4.02 -14.07 4.01
N TYR A 95 4.62 -13.89 5.18
CA TYR A 95 4.32 -12.73 6.03
C TYR A 95 5.58 -11.97 6.42
N VAL A 96 5.57 -10.67 6.22
CA VAL A 96 6.59 -9.73 6.69
C VAL A 96 5.94 -8.77 7.68
N PRO A 97 6.24 -8.87 8.98
CA PRO A 97 5.73 -7.94 9.98
C PRO A 97 6.40 -6.56 9.89
N GLY A 98 5.71 -5.52 10.33
CA GLY A 98 6.26 -4.16 10.45
C GLY A 98 7.47 -4.14 11.37
N ASP A 99 7.28 -4.66 12.59
CA ASP A 99 8.37 -4.91 13.54
C ASP A 99 8.91 -6.33 13.38
N MET A 100 10.12 -6.41 12.85
CA MET A 100 10.73 -7.70 12.55
C MET A 100 11.63 -8.17 13.68
N ALA A 101 11.21 -9.22 14.38
CA ALA A 101 12.00 -9.93 15.36
C ALA A 101 12.54 -11.23 14.76
N LEU A 102 13.82 -11.26 14.43
CA LEU A 102 14.54 -12.47 14.00
C LEU A 102 15.45 -12.97 15.11
N TYR A 103 15.77 -14.26 15.10
CA TYR A 103 16.70 -14.86 16.08
C TYR A 103 18.10 -14.24 15.95
N GLY A 104 18.45 -13.35 16.85
CA GLY A 104 19.64 -12.50 16.77
C GLY A 104 20.98 -13.27 16.77
N ASN A 105 21.04 -14.47 17.33
CA ASN A 105 22.24 -15.27 17.39
C ASN A 105 22.50 -16.13 16.12
N PHE A 106 21.51 -16.29 15.27
CA PHE A 106 21.64 -16.94 13.97
C PHE A 106 22.29 -16.00 12.97
N THR A 107 23.05 -16.56 12.04
CA THR A 107 23.43 -15.88 10.81
C THR A 107 22.24 -15.86 9.83
N GLY A 108 22.33 -15.03 8.78
CA GLY A 108 21.33 -15.02 7.72
C GLY A 108 21.16 -16.37 7.04
N ASN A 109 22.27 -17.10 6.81
CA ASN A 109 22.22 -18.44 6.20
C ASN A 109 21.59 -19.47 7.15
N GLU A 110 21.93 -19.45 8.43
CA GLU A 110 21.37 -20.39 9.42
C GLU A 110 19.86 -20.16 9.58
N ILE A 111 19.38 -18.92 9.58
CA ILE A 111 17.95 -18.65 9.71
C ILE A 111 17.18 -19.07 8.46
N ILE A 112 17.74 -18.91 7.25
CA ILE A 112 17.16 -19.43 6.01
C ILE A 112 17.07 -20.96 6.07
N ALA A 113 18.13 -21.65 6.45
CA ALA A 113 18.12 -23.10 6.60
C ALA A 113 17.12 -23.58 7.65
N TYR A 114 17.00 -22.87 8.77
CA TYR A 114 16.00 -23.14 9.81
C TYR A 114 14.57 -23.03 9.28
N TYR A 115 14.25 -21.94 8.56
CA TYR A 115 12.91 -21.73 7.99
C TYR A 115 12.58 -22.75 6.90
N ASN A 116 13.57 -23.20 6.13
CA ASN A 116 13.41 -24.24 5.09
C ASN A 116 12.81 -25.55 5.64
N ASN A 117 13.04 -25.89 6.92
CA ASN A 117 12.44 -27.05 7.55
C ASN A 117 10.92 -26.96 7.74
N PHE A 118 10.38 -25.75 7.83
CA PHE A 118 8.94 -25.51 8.02
C PHE A 118 8.24 -25.16 6.73
N ARG A 119 8.96 -24.46 5.85
CA ARG A 119 8.47 -24.03 4.55
C ARG A 119 9.60 -24.14 3.54
N PRO A 120 9.53 -25.14 2.64
CA PRO A 120 10.55 -25.32 1.63
C PRO A 120 10.76 -24.05 0.81
N VAL A 121 12.01 -23.63 0.67
CA VAL A 121 12.39 -22.52 -0.19
C VAL A 121 12.57 -23.00 -1.63
N HIS A 122 12.27 -22.13 -2.57
CA HIS A 122 12.55 -22.36 -3.97
C HIS A 122 13.99 -21.93 -4.25
N GLU A 123 14.91 -22.89 -4.35
CA GLU A 123 16.37 -22.66 -4.36
C GLU A 123 16.83 -21.70 -5.47
N GLU A 124 16.34 -21.86 -6.69
CA GLU A 124 16.69 -20.98 -7.81
C GLU A 124 16.24 -19.54 -7.55
N PHE A 125 15.00 -19.39 -7.03
CA PHE A 125 14.47 -18.07 -6.70
C PHE A 125 15.18 -17.44 -5.51
N LEU A 126 15.55 -18.25 -4.51
CA LEU A 126 16.37 -17.76 -3.39
C LEU A 126 17.74 -17.29 -3.88
N ALA A 127 18.37 -18.00 -4.81
CA ALA A 127 19.62 -17.58 -5.42
C ALA A 127 19.48 -16.23 -6.16
N GLU A 128 18.41 -16.08 -6.95
CA GLU A 128 18.06 -14.80 -7.60
C GLU A 128 17.88 -13.68 -6.57
N LEU A 129 17.08 -13.91 -5.53
CA LEU A 129 16.85 -12.92 -4.48
C LEU A 129 18.16 -12.49 -3.78
N LYS A 130 19.06 -13.43 -3.50
CA LYS A 130 20.38 -13.14 -2.89
C LYS A 130 21.22 -12.19 -3.75
N THR A 131 21.08 -12.20 -5.07
CA THR A 131 21.80 -11.26 -5.94
C THR A 131 21.20 -9.84 -5.90
N GLN A 132 19.93 -9.73 -5.59
CA GLN A 132 19.21 -8.45 -5.57
C GLN A 132 19.30 -7.73 -4.22
N PHE A 133 19.26 -8.47 -3.11
CA PHE A 133 19.43 -7.95 -1.76
C PHE A 133 20.91 -7.80 -1.40
N LYS A 134 21.27 -6.67 -0.79
CA LYS A 134 22.67 -6.35 -0.44
C LYS A 134 22.97 -6.67 1.02
N VAL A 135 22.62 -7.86 1.49
CA VAL A 135 22.85 -8.25 2.88
C VAL A 135 23.89 -9.38 2.94
N ASP A 136 24.88 -9.23 3.81
CA ASP A 136 25.83 -10.31 4.13
C ASP A 136 25.16 -11.32 5.06
N LEU A 137 24.77 -12.44 4.48
CA LEU A 137 24.08 -13.53 5.18
C LEU A 137 25.01 -14.38 6.05
N SER A 138 26.33 -14.16 6.03
CA SER A 138 27.29 -14.81 6.93
C SER A 138 27.33 -14.17 8.33
N LEU A 139 26.85 -12.93 8.45
CA LEU A 139 26.82 -12.19 9.69
C LEU A 139 25.64 -12.61 10.58
N LYS A 140 25.83 -12.50 11.90
CA LYS A 140 24.75 -12.71 12.86
C LYS A 140 23.68 -11.61 12.74
N ILE A 141 22.41 -12.00 12.83
CA ILE A 141 21.27 -11.09 12.70
C ILE A 141 21.37 -9.89 13.66
N LYS A 142 21.85 -10.10 14.90
CA LYS A 142 22.00 -9.01 15.88
C LYS A 142 23.03 -7.95 15.48
N SER A 143 24.01 -8.28 14.62
CA SER A 143 25.02 -7.36 14.12
C SER A 143 24.60 -6.61 12.85
N LEU A 144 23.47 -6.97 12.26
CA LEU A 144 22.94 -6.31 11.07
C LEU A 144 22.25 -4.98 11.43
N SER A 145 22.33 -4.00 10.54
CA SER A 145 21.49 -2.80 10.60
C SER A 145 20.00 -3.15 10.50
N THR A 146 19.14 -2.23 10.88
CA THR A 146 17.67 -2.43 10.76
C THR A 146 17.26 -2.73 9.33
N GLY A 147 17.79 -1.99 8.34
CA GLY A 147 17.52 -2.24 6.92
C GLY A 147 18.01 -3.61 6.45
N ASN A 148 19.20 -4.06 6.89
CA ASN A 148 19.71 -5.38 6.54
C ASN A 148 18.90 -6.50 7.19
N ARG A 149 18.46 -6.34 8.44
CA ARG A 149 17.52 -7.29 9.08
C ARG A 149 16.21 -7.37 8.32
N LYS A 150 15.68 -6.23 7.85
CA LYS A 150 14.49 -6.19 7.01
C LYS A 150 14.68 -6.98 5.72
N GLN A 151 15.84 -6.82 5.04
CA GLN A 151 16.17 -7.60 3.84
C GLN A 151 16.19 -9.10 4.11
N VAL A 152 16.76 -9.56 5.23
CA VAL A 152 16.70 -10.98 5.61
C VAL A 152 15.27 -11.46 5.77
N GLY A 153 14.43 -10.69 6.43
CA GLY A 153 13.03 -11.06 6.61
C GLY A 153 12.24 -11.08 5.29
N LEU A 154 12.52 -10.16 4.39
CA LEU A 154 11.97 -10.19 3.04
C LEU A 154 12.40 -11.45 2.29
N LEU A 155 13.70 -11.82 2.33
CA LEU A 155 14.19 -13.06 1.77
C LEU A 155 13.41 -14.28 2.27
N LEU A 156 13.21 -14.40 3.59
CA LEU A 156 12.47 -15.50 4.20
C LEU A 156 11.01 -15.60 3.72
N ALA A 157 10.33 -14.45 3.63
CA ALA A 157 8.93 -14.44 3.21
C ALA A 157 8.74 -14.73 1.72
N LEU A 158 9.66 -14.25 0.88
CA LEU A 158 9.59 -14.37 -0.58
C LEU A 158 10.09 -15.71 -1.09
N ALA A 159 11.13 -16.28 -0.47
CA ALA A 159 11.87 -17.44 -0.98
C ALA A 159 11.01 -18.69 -1.18
N SER A 160 9.94 -18.87 -0.43
CA SER A 160 9.01 -19.99 -0.56
C SER A 160 7.96 -19.83 -1.67
N ARG A 161 7.92 -18.68 -2.37
CA ARG A 161 6.93 -18.35 -3.41
C ARG A 161 5.49 -18.67 -2.96
N PRO A 162 5.01 -18.03 -1.89
CA PRO A 162 3.70 -18.31 -1.33
C PRO A 162 2.59 -17.89 -2.31
N SER A 163 1.39 -18.48 -2.20
CA SER A 163 0.23 -18.06 -3.00
C SER A 163 -0.29 -16.68 -2.61
N LEU A 164 -0.09 -16.30 -1.34
CA LEU A 164 -0.46 -15.00 -0.79
C LEU A 164 0.71 -14.42 0.01
N LEU A 165 1.11 -13.20 -0.31
CA LEU A 165 2.12 -12.45 0.40
C LEU A 165 1.46 -11.31 1.18
N ILE A 166 1.64 -11.27 2.49
CA ILE A 166 1.15 -10.21 3.37
C ILE A 166 2.34 -9.43 3.90
N LEU A 167 2.37 -8.13 3.65
CA LEU A 167 3.49 -7.25 3.91
C LEU A 167 3.02 -6.07 4.76
N ASP A 168 3.49 -6.00 6.01
CA ASP A 168 3.18 -4.89 6.91
C ASP A 168 4.33 -3.88 6.87
N GLU A 169 4.13 -2.76 6.17
CA GLU A 169 5.12 -1.69 5.96
C GLU A 169 6.51 -2.22 5.52
N PRO A 170 6.59 -2.96 4.41
CA PRO A 170 7.79 -3.71 4.03
C PRO A 170 9.00 -2.82 3.68
N THR A 171 8.78 -1.60 3.24
CA THR A 171 9.82 -0.68 2.78
C THR A 171 10.38 0.22 3.89
N THR A 172 9.69 0.28 5.04
CA THR A 172 10.15 1.04 6.20
C THR A 172 11.54 0.58 6.64
N GLY A 173 12.51 1.52 6.63
CA GLY A 173 13.91 1.26 6.98
C GLY A 173 14.77 0.72 5.83
N LEU A 174 14.25 0.59 4.62
CA LEU A 174 15.03 0.36 3.41
C LEU A 174 15.49 1.69 2.80
N ASP A 175 16.64 1.69 2.14
CA ASP A 175 17.06 2.81 1.32
C ASP A 175 16.26 2.87 0.00
N PRO A 176 16.23 4.03 -0.70
CA PRO A 176 15.44 4.18 -1.93
C PRO A 176 15.80 3.19 -3.04
N LEU A 177 17.08 2.79 -3.14
CA LEU A 177 17.51 1.82 -4.15
C LEU A 177 16.96 0.43 -3.86
N MET A 178 17.00 0.02 -2.58
CA MET A 178 16.44 -1.27 -2.14
C MET A 178 14.91 -1.28 -2.24
N THR A 179 14.24 -0.17 -1.91
CA THR A 179 12.80 0.01 -2.12
C THR A 179 12.44 -0.21 -3.59
N SER A 180 13.14 0.45 -4.52
CA SER A 180 12.92 0.29 -5.96
C SER A 180 13.12 -1.16 -6.44
N LYS A 181 14.14 -1.85 -5.93
CA LYS A 181 14.38 -3.27 -6.25
C LYS A 181 13.26 -4.15 -5.70
N PHE A 182 12.87 -3.94 -4.45
CA PHE A 182 11.78 -4.67 -3.82
C PHE A 182 10.46 -4.50 -4.60
N HIS A 183 10.13 -3.28 -5.04
CA HIS A 183 8.97 -3.03 -5.89
C HIS A 183 9.03 -3.84 -7.20
N LYS A 184 10.20 -3.95 -7.85
CA LYS A 184 10.36 -4.78 -9.05
C LYS A 184 10.14 -6.26 -8.75
N ILE A 185 10.67 -6.76 -7.61
CA ILE A 185 10.49 -8.15 -7.19
C ILE A 185 9.01 -8.47 -7.02
N ILE A 186 8.26 -7.67 -6.24
CA ILE A 186 6.85 -7.95 -5.97
C ILE A 186 5.99 -7.83 -7.24
N LYS A 187 6.29 -6.88 -8.14
CA LYS A 187 5.63 -6.82 -9.46
C LYS A 187 5.88 -8.05 -10.31
N ASN A 188 7.10 -8.61 -10.28
CA ASN A 188 7.41 -9.84 -10.99
C ASN A 188 6.69 -11.05 -10.36
N MET A 189 6.62 -11.13 -9.03
CA MET A 189 5.87 -12.17 -8.33
C MET A 189 4.37 -12.11 -8.66
N LYS A 190 3.78 -10.91 -8.73
CA LYS A 190 2.41 -10.72 -9.20
C LYS A 190 2.21 -11.27 -10.61
N LYS A 191 3.11 -10.95 -11.56
CA LYS A 191 3.04 -11.48 -12.94
C LYS A 191 3.08 -13.01 -12.99
N GLN A 192 3.60 -13.66 -11.96
CA GLN A 192 3.63 -15.12 -11.79
C GLN A 192 2.39 -15.65 -11.05
N GLY A 193 1.38 -14.79 -10.80
CA GLY A 193 0.10 -15.15 -10.21
C GLY A 193 0.04 -15.09 -8.68
N ILE A 194 1.10 -14.59 -8.01
CA ILE A 194 1.11 -14.42 -6.56
C ILE A 194 0.27 -13.20 -6.19
N THR A 195 -0.62 -13.38 -5.22
CA THR A 195 -1.43 -12.27 -4.66
C THR A 195 -0.65 -11.56 -3.56
N ILE A 196 -0.70 -10.24 -3.51
CA ILE A 196 0.06 -9.45 -2.54
C ILE A 196 -0.86 -8.47 -1.83
N PHE A 197 -0.86 -8.53 -0.50
CA PHE A 197 -1.49 -7.55 0.38
C PHE A 197 -0.39 -6.74 1.07
N LEU A 198 -0.34 -5.43 0.79
CA LEU A 198 0.73 -4.54 1.23
C LEU A 198 0.14 -3.40 2.06
N SER A 199 0.50 -3.28 3.34
CA SER A 199 0.17 -2.08 4.10
C SER A 199 1.25 -1.01 3.94
N SER A 200 0.82 0.24 3.84
CA SER A 200 1.72 1.39 3.76
C SER A 200 1.07 2.65 4.36
N HIS A 201 1.89 3.57 4.80
CA HIS A 201 1.49 4.96 5.06
C HIS A 201 2.00 5.91 3.96
N ASP A 202 2.76 5.37 3.00
CA ASP A 202 3.32 6.11 1.87
C ASP A 202 2.43 5.92 0.62
N LEU A 203 1.81 6.99 0.21
CA LEU A 203 0.95 7.07 -0.97
C LEU A 203 1.72 6.82 -2.26
N SER A 204 2.96 7.29 -2.33
CA SER A 204 3.81 7.13 -3.52
C SER A 204 4.17 5.65 -3.75
N GLU A 205 4.37 4.90 -2.68
CA GLU A 205 4.57 3.46 -2.73
C GLU A 205 3.33 2.78 -3.31
N VAL A 206 2.15 3.04 -2.74
CA VAL A 206 0.88 2.45 -3.20
C VAL A 206 0.63 2.79 -4.67
N GLN A 207 0.81 4.06 -5.06
CA GLN A 207 0.65 4.53 -6.43
C GLN A 207 1.59 3.83 -7.42
N SER A 208 2.79 3.48 -6.96
CA SER A 208 3.81 2.88 -7.83
C SER A 208 3.64 1.39 -8.05
N VAL A 209 3.04 0.65 -7.10
CA VAL A 209 3.05 -0.83 -7.16
C VAL A 209 1.68 -1.48 -7.09
N CYS A 210 0.66 -0.82 -6.50
CA CYS A 210 -0.64 -1.43 -6.26
C CYS A 210 -1.59 -1.29 -7.46
N ASP A 211 -2.48 -2.26 -7.63
CA ASP A 211 -3.58 -2.22 -8.60
C ASP A 211 -4.81 -1.57 -8.00
N ARG A 212 -5.13 -1.97 -6.76
CA ARG A 212 -6.23 -1.42 -5.97
C ARG A 212 -5.72 -0.99 -4.61
N VAL A 213 -6.42 -0.04 -4.02
CA VAL A 213 -6.12 0.47 -2.69
C VAL A 213 -7.37 0.50 -1.82
N GLY A 214 -7.20 0.07 -0.56
CA GLY A 214 -8.16 0.31 0.50
C GLY A 214 -7.60 1.36 1.45
N ILE A 215 -8.34 2.43 1.70
CA ILE A 215 -7.96 3.50 2.63
C ILE A 215 -8.65 3.28 3.96
N ILE A 216 -7.87 3.25 5.05
CA ILE A 216 -8.37 3.11 6.41
C ILE A 216 -7.99 4.33 7.25
N LYS A 217 -8.96 4.84 8.03
CA LYS A 217 -8.79 5.94 8.99
C LYS A 217 -9.53 5.58 10.29
N GLU A 218 -8.85 5.71 11.42
CA GLU A 218 -9.43 5.47 12.75
C GLU A 218 -10.20 4.16 12.87
N GLY A 219 -9.66 3.10 12.26
CA GLY A 219 -10.26 1.75 12.25
C GLY A 219 -11.34 1.53 11.21
N LYS A 220 -11.75 2.53 10.43
CA LYS A 220 -12.83 2.42 9.45
C LYS A 220 -12.30 2.45 8.02
N MET A 221 -12.87 1.60 7.17
CA MET A 221 -12.63 1.68 5.73
C MET A 221 -13.31 2.92 5.16
N ILE A 222 -12.54 3.77 4.50
CA ILE A 222 -13.04 4.98 3.83
C ILE A 222 -13.45 4.67 2.41
N LEU A 223 -12.60 3.97 1.67
CA LEU A 223 -12.86 3.56 0.30
C LEU A 223 -12.03 2.33 -0.08
N VAL A 224 -12.47 1.64 -1.13
CA VAL A 224 -11.70 0.61 -1.85
C VAL A 224 -11.87 0.88 -3.33
N GLU A 225 -10.77 1.18 -4.03
CA GLU A 225 -10.83 1.60 -5.44
C GLU A 225 -9.62 1.10 -6.22
N ASN A 226 -9.73 1.09 -7.54
CA ASN A 226 -8.61 0.89 -8.47
C ASN A 226 -7.70 2.12 -8.45
N VAL A 227 -6.37 1.92 -8.41
CA VAL A 227 -5.41 3.04 -8.33
C VAL A 227 -5.44 3.90 -9.61
N GLU A 228 -5.60 3.30 -10.78
CA GLU A 228 -5.69 4.04 -12.04
C GLU A 228 -7.02 4.81 -12.15
N GLU A 229 -8.14 4.23 -11.67
CA GLU A 229 -9.43 4.93 -11.62
C GLU A 229 -9.40 6.09 -10.63
N LEU A 230 -8.70 5.95 -9.49
CA LEU A 230 -8.50 7.06 -8.57
C LEU A 230 -7.74 8.20 -9.26
N LYS A 231 -6.68 7.89 -10.00
CA LYS A 231 -5.93 8.91 -10.73
C LYS A 231 -6.79 9.61 -11.78
N SER A 232 -7.63 8.86 -12.51
CA SER A 232 -8.46 9.44 -13.58
C SER A 232 -9.63 10.27 -13.07
N LYS A 233 -10.16 9.96 -11.88
CA LYS A 233 -11.26 10.72 -11.25
C LYS A 233 -10.82 12.07 -10.68
N PHE A 234 -9.52 12.33 -10.60
CA PHE A 234 -8.99 13.52 -9.97
C PHE A 234 -8.30 14.44 -10.98
N MET A 235 -8.26 15.72 -10.61
CA MET A 235 -7.77 16.82 -11.40
C MET A 235 -6.36 16.58 -11.95
N GLN A 236 -6.12 17.07 -13.14
CA GLN A 236 -4.77 17.16 -13.69
C GLN A 236 -4.18 18.54 -13.38
N HIS A 237 -2.91 18.58 -13.02
CA HIS A 237 -2.14 19.80 -12.89
C HIS A 237 -1.49 20.13 -14.22
N VAL A 238 -1.90 21.24 -14.80
CA VAL A 238 -1.32 21.74 -16.05
C VAL A 238 -0.54 23.00 -15.77
N LYS A 239 0.76 22.94 -16.03
CA LYS A 239 1.61 24.13 -16.03
C LYS A 239 1.93 24.50 -17.46
N VAL A 240 1.49 25.67 -17.87
CA VAL A 240 1.73 26.20 -19.21
C VAL A 240 2.53 27.51 -19.14
N THR A 241 3.55 27.60 -20.00
CA THR A 241 4.35 28.81 -20.17
C THR A 241 4.21 29.26 -21.62
N PHE A 242 3.83 30.51 -21.83
CA PHE A 242 3.65 31.08 -23.16
C PHE A 242 4.92 31.79 -23.67
N LYS A 243 5.06 31.91 -24.98
CA LYS A 243 6.06 32.76 -25.64
C LYS A 243 5.68 34.24 -25.47
N ASP A 244 6.63 35.14 -25.78
CA ASP A 244 6.36 36.56 -25.90
C ASP A 244 5.32 36.82 -27.00
N GLY A 245 4.37 37.71 -26.74
CA GLY A 245 3.31 38.08 -27.66
C GLY A 245 1.92 38.04 -27.02
N ASN A 246 0.97 37.41 -27.68
CA ASN A 246 -0.39 37.27 -27.17
C ASN A 246 -0.43 36.23 -26.05
N ILE A 247 -0.72 36.63 -24.81
CA ILE A 247 -0.80 35.78 -23.61
C ILE A 247 -2.23 35.87 -23.08
N PRO A 248 -2.90 34.74 -22.76
CA PRO A 248 -4.27 34.77 -22.23
C PRO A 248 -4.31 35.41 -20.84
N ASN A 249 -5.46 36.02 -20.50
CA ASN A 249 -5.71 36.53 -19.17
C ASN A 249 -6.22 35.42 -18.24
N LEU A 250 -6.15 35.65 -16.93
CA LEU A 250 -6.65 34.71 -15.91
C LEU A 250 -8.14 34.36 -16.11
N ASP A 251 -8.93 35.33 -16.51
CA ASP A 251 -10.38 35.17 -16.67
C ASP A 251 -10.74 34.35 -17.92
N ASP A 252 -9.88 34.35 -18.94
CA ASP A 252 -10.04 33.50 -20.10
C ASP A 252 -9.97 32.01 -19.73
N PHE A 253 -9.09 31.66 -18.78
CA PHE A 253 -9.00 30.28 -18.27
C PHE A 253 -10.18 29.92 -17.38
N LYS A 254 -10.70 30.84 -16.57
CA LYS A 254 -11.88 30.60 -15.73
C LYS A 254 -13.16 30.37 -16.53
N ALA A 255 -13.19 30.83 -17.78
CA ALA A 255 -14.30 30.61 -18.68
C ALA A 255 -14.35 29.19 -19.25
N ILE A 256 -13.28 28.41 -19.11
CA ILE A 256 -13.17 27.03 -19.59
C ILE A 256 -13.81 26.10 -18.55
N SER A 257 -14.83 25.34 -18.93
CA SER A 257 -15.63 24.52 -18.02
C SER A 257 -14.81 23.44 -17.29
N SER A 258 -13.78 22.93 -17.95
CA SER A 258 -12.87 21.91 -17.38
C SER A 258 -11.81 22.49 -16.42
N VAL A 259 -11.62 23.82 -16.36
CA VAL A 259 -10.66 24.45 -15.46
C VAL A 259 -11.33 24.76 -14.12
N ILE A 260 -10.86 24.07 -13.07
CA ILE A 260 -11.40 24.22 -11.70
C ILE A 260 -10.67 25.32 -10.94
N PHE A 261 -9.37 25.45 -11.16
CA PHE A 261 -8.54 26.46 -10.52
C PHE A 261 -7.45 26.93 -11.47
N VAL A 262 -7.13 28.21 -11.40
CA VAL A 262 -6.00 28.81 -12.13
C VAL A 262 -5.27 29.81 -11.23
N ASP A 263 -3.94 29.68 -11.22
CA ASP A 263 -3.03 30.59 -10.54
C ASP A 263 -1.96 31.08 -11.52
N LYS A 264 -1.66 32.39 -11.46
CA LYS A 264 -0.63 33.02 -12.30
C LYS A 264 0.68 33.09 -11.54
N GLN A 265 1.62 32.22 -11.88
CA GLN A 265 2.94 32.15 -11.24
C GLN A 265 3.81 33.35 -11.63
N ASN A 266 3.73 33.80 -12.88
CA ASN A 266 4.39 35.00 -13.42
C ASN A 266 3.65 35.48 -14.68
N GLU A 267 4.17 36.53 -15.36
CA GLU A 267 3.49 37.11 -16.52
C GLU A 267 3.17 36.13 -17.64
N LYS A 268 3.96 35.04 -17.79
CA LYS A 268 3.85 34.08 -18.89
C LYS A 268 3.49 32.67 -18.46
N THR A 269 3.48 32.38 -17.16
CA THR A 269 3.31 31.01 -16.64
C THR A 269 2.07 30.90 -15.78
N PHE A 270 1.22 29.94 -16.10
CA PHE A 270 0.00 29.62 -15.39
C PHE A 270 0.03 28.19 -14.89
N ASN A 271 -0.44 27.98 -13.65
CA ASN A 271 -0.70 26.68 -13.09
C ASN A 271 -2.22 26.51 -13.04
N LEU A 272 -2.70 25.41 -13.60
CA LEU A 272 -4.14 25.12 -13.68
C LEU A 272 -4.42 23.76 -13.04
N GLN A 273 -5.58 23.64 -12.43
CA GLN A 273 -6.19 22.37 -12.08
C GLN A 273 -7.36 22.13 -13.02
N VAL A 274 -7.32 20.99 -13.71
CA VAL A 274 -8.26 20.65 -14.77
C VAL A 274 -8.97 19.37 -14.42
N SER A 275 -10.28 19.29 -14.64
CA SER A 275 -11.05 18.06 -14.52
C SER A 275 -10.69 17.05 -15.62
N GLU A 276 -11.35 15.89 -15.63
CA GLU A 276 -11.04 14.73 -16.50
C GLU A 276 -10.84 15.09 -18.00
N ASP A 277 -11.55 16.08 -18.55
CA ASP A 277 -11.44 16.45 -19.96
C ASP A 277 -10.52 17.66 -20.17
N ILE A 278 -9.26 17.37 -20.47
CA ILE A 278 -8.26 18.37 -20.81
C ILE A 278 -8.45 18.96 -22.22
N ASN A 279 -9.28 18.35 -23.08
CA ASN A 279 -9.36 18.72 -24.50
C ASN A 279 -9.84 20.16 -24.72
N GLU A 280 -10.74 20.64 -23.87
CA GLU A 280 -11.22 22.02 -23.94
C GLU A 280 -10.10 23.02 -23.66
N LEU A 281 -9.33 22.79 -22.60
CA LEU A 281 -8.13 23.59 -22.28
C LEU A 281 -7.12 23.51 -23.44
N MET A 282 -6.83 22.32 -23.97
CA MET A 282 -5.87 22.16 -25.07
C MET A 282 -6.28 22.94 -26.30
N LYS A 283 -7.55 22.90 -26.72
CA LYS A 283 -8.08 23.69 -27.82
C LYS A 283 -7.91 25.19 -27.59
N PHE A 284 -8.14 25.65 -26.36
CA PHE A 284 -7.97 27.06 -26.01
C PHE A 284 -6.50 27.49 -26.09
N ILE A 285 -5.57 26.80 -25.42
CA ILE A 285 -4.17 27.22 -25.33
C ILE A 285 -3.41 27.10 -26.65
N THR A 286 -3.86 26.22 -27.59
CA THR A 286 -3.25 26.11 -28.93
C THR A 286 -3.44 27.36 -29.79
N ASN A 287 -4.35 28.27 -29.44
CA ASN A 287 -4.50 29.57 -30.11
C ASN A 287 -3.40 30.57 -29.71
N TYR A 288 -2.56 30.21 -28.75
CA TYR A 288 -1.49 31.07 -28.21
C TYR A 288 -0.12 30.41 -28.46
N GLY A 289 0.94 31.20 -28.46
CA GLY A 289 2.30 30.70 -28.60
C GLY A 289 2.79 29.96 -27.37
N ILE A 290 2.70 28.64 -27.31
CA ILE A 290 3.19 27.84 -26.19
C ILE A 290 4.72 27.75 -26.26
N HIS A 291 5.40 28.03 -25.14
CA HIS A 291 6.82 27.77 -24.94
C HIS A 291 7.04 26.40 -24.28
N ARG A 292 6.29 26.10 -23.23
CA ARG A 292 6.39 24.85 -22.48
C ARG A 292 5.04 24.47 -21.87
N ILE A 293 4.73 23.20 -21.90
CA ILE A 293 3.58 22.62 -21.18
C ILE A 293 4.05 21.39 -20.42
N SER A 294 3.54 21.24 -19.20
CA SER A 294 3.68 20.05 -18.36
C SER A 294 2.31 19.67 -17.83
N ILE A 295 1.93 18.43 -18.04
CA ILE A 295 0.67 17.87 -17.55
C ILE A 295 1.06 16.76 -16.57
N GLN A 296 0.51 16.81 -15.37
CA GLN A 296 0.73 15.82 -14.31
C GLN A 296 -0.62 15.45 -13.73
N ASP A 297 -0.86 14.16 -13.55
CA ASP A 297 -2.03 13.71 -12.81
C ASP A 297 -1.93 14.16 -11.34
N ALA A 298 -3.09 14.37 -10.71
CA ALA A 298 -3.12 14.66 -9.28
C ALA A 298 -2.42 13.54 -8.51
N SER A 299 -1.67 13.92 -7.49
CA SER A 299 -1.06 12.93 -6.61
C SER A 299 -2.12 12.24 -5.76
N LEU A 300 -1.91 10.97 -5.41
CA LEU A 300 -2.78 10.31 -4.42
C LEU A 300 -2.79 11.05 -3.07
N GLU A 301 -1.77 11.87 -2.77
CA GLU A 301 -1.73 12.71 -1.56
C GLU A 301 -2.83 13.77 -1.57
N GLU A 302 -3.05 14.43 -2.70
CA GLU A 302 -4.12 15.42 -2.85
C GLU A 302 -5.50 14.77 -2.74
N ILE A 303 -5.64 13.59 -3.36
CA ILE A 303 -6.84 12.76 -3.25
C ILE A 303 -7.08 12.38 -1.79
N PHE A 304 -6.04 11.89 -1.12
CA PHE A 304 -6.09 11.47 0.26
C PHE A 304 -6.48 12.62 1.20
N LEU A 305 -5.94 13.83 1.00
CA LEU A 305 -6.28 15.00 1.80
C LEU A 305 -7.77 15.35 1.72
N GLN A 306 -8.43 15.15 0.58
CA GLN A 306 -9.89 15.38 0.46
C GLN A 306 -10.72 14.41 1.31
N TYR A 307 -10.25 13.18 1.51
CA TYR A 307 -10.92 12.20 2.37
C TYR A 307 -10.52 12.32 3.85
N TYR A 308 -9.51 13.13 4.16
CA TYR A 308 -9.01 13.31 5.53
C TYR A 308 -9.46 14.63 6.17
N GLN A 309 -10.03 15.55 5.39
CA GLN A 309 -10.75 16.73 5.91
C GLN A 309 -12.17 16.32 6.31
#